data_0b36495e69b4ad4f5e2eab64a70ae324
#
_entry.id   0b36495e69b4ad4f5e2eab64a70ae324
#
_cell.length_a   1.000
_cell.length_b   1.000
_cell.length_c   1.000
_cell.angle_alpha   90.00
_cell.angle_beta   90.00
_cell.angle_gamma   90.00
#
_symmetry.space_group_name_H-M   'P 1'
#
loop_
_entity.id
_entity.type
_entity.pdbx_description
1 polymer ?
#
loop_
_entity_poly.entity_id
_entity_poly.type
_entity_poly.pdbx_seq_one_letter_code
_entity_poly.pdbx_strand_id
1 'polypeptide(L)'
;MKMMRELKFLLAVWKANLQSVLEYRVAFLLQVFGMMINNGIYFLIWVIYFDRFKEVRGWGLNDMFVTYGIIASGFGLVSLLFGNVFNLGDVIARGRLDYYLSMPRPVLLHTVASRSVASGLGDFSYGFLSYALSGQFAWGGLGRFLIGTLCAAAIFAAFMILVQSLAFWIGNTSYLSSLTFNAIITFAIYPITLFDNTAKLILFTLIPAAFMGALPAQFVHAFSWGTLAEIFFGSLAFLGLAVAVFRLGLRRYESGSGIQVEV
;
A
#
# COMPACT_ATOMS: atom_id res chain seq x y z
N MET A 1 -5.11 28.01 -2.26
CA MET A 1 -5.76 27.84 -3.59
C MET A 1 -5.23 26.63 -4.37
N LYS A 2 -3.92 26.41 -4.55
CA LYS A 2 -3.36 25.30 -5.34
C LYS A 2 -3.77 23.93 -4.78
N MET A 3 -3.58 23.69 -3.49
CA MET A 3 -3.92 22.42 -2.82
C MET A 3 -5.40 22.03 -2.95
N MET A 4 -6.32 22.99 -2.80
CA MET A 4 -7.77 22.75 -2.95
C MET A 4 -8.13 22.36 -4.40
N ARG A 5 -7.42 22.93 -5.39
CA ARG A 5 -7.60 22.58 -6.81
C ARG A 5 -7.14 21.16 -7.10
N GLU A 6 -6.03 20.73 -6.52
CA GLU A 6 -5.54 19.35 -6.67
C GLU A 6 -6.47 18.33 -5.97
N LEU A 7 -6.99 18.67 -4.79
CA LEU A 7 -7.96 17.82 -4.11
C LEU A 7 -9.26 17.64 -4.91
N LYS A 8 -9.81 18.74 -5.46
CA LYS A 8 -11.00 18.67 -6.34
C LYS A 8 -10.75 17.81 -7.57
N PHE A 9 -9.55 17.90 -8.15
CA PHE A 9 -9.15 17.08 -9.29
C PHE A 9 -9.10 15.59 -8.90
N LEU A 10 -8.42 15.23 -7.80
CA LEU A 10 -8.36 13.84 -7.33
C LEU A 10 -9.75 13.27 -7.07
N LEU A 11 -10.62 14.03 -6.40
CA LEU A 11 -12.01 13.61 -6.16
C LEU A 11 -12.77 13.35 -7.47
N ALA A 12 -12.55 14.18 -8.49
CA ALA A 12 -13.16 13.97 -9.82
C ALA A 12 -12.63 12.70 -10.49
N VAL A 13 -11.32 12.45 -10.42
CA VAL A 13 -10.69 11.24 -10.97
C VAL A 13 -11.21 9.99 -10.25
N TRP A 14 -11.22 9.97 -8.92
CA TRP A 14 -11.72 8.84 -8.14
C TRP A 14 -13.22 8.60 -8.38
N LYS A 15 -14.01 9.67 -8.50
CA LYS A 15 -15.43 9.54 -8.88
C LYS A 15 -15.58 8.89 -10.25
N ALA A 16 -14.82 9.33 -11.26
CA ALA A 16 -14.85 8.75 -12.60
C ALA A 16 -14.43 7.27 -12.59
N ASN A 17 -13.34 6.94 -11.89
CA ASN A 17 -12.88 5.56 -11.74
C ASN A 17 -13.97 4.68 -11.09
N LEU A 18 -14.61 5.18 -10.02
CA LEU A 18 -15.66 4.45 -9.32
C LEU A 18 -16.89 4.25 -10.23
N GLN A 19 -17.30 5.27 -10.98
CA GLN A 19 -18.42 5.17 -11.93
C GLN A 19 -18.16 4.12 -13.00
N SER A 20 -16.94 4.08 -13.56
CA SER A 20 -16.54 3.08 -14.56
C SER A 20 -16.60 1.65 -14.01
N VAL A 21 -16.20 1.45 -12.76
CA VAL A 21 -16.22 0.13 -12.11
C VAL A 21 -17.67 -0.29 -11.79
N LEU A 22 -18.51 0.65 -11.38
CA LEU A 22 -19.93 0.39 -11.05
C LEU A 22 -20.81 0.14 -12.26
N GLU A 23 -20.35 0.39 -13.48
CA GLU A 23 -21.05 0.03 -14.72
C GLU A 23 -21.28 -1.48 -14.77
N TYR A 24 -20.30 -2.28 -14.32
CA TYR A 24 -20.40 -3.74 -14.24
C TYR A 24 -20.63 -4.22 -12.81
N ARG A 25 -21.81 -3.90 -12.25
CA ARG A 25 -22.15 -4.08 -10.82
C ARG A 25 -21.90 -5.50 -10.30
N VAL A 26 -22.27 -6.53 -11.07
CA VAL A 26 -22.07 -7.93 -10.65
C VAL A 26 -20.58 -8.26 -10.57
N ALA A 27 -19.81 -7.89 -11.59
CA ALA A 27 -18.35 -8.11 -11.59
C ALA A 27 -17.68 -7.35 -10.44
N PHE A 28 -18.13 -6.12 -10.14
CA PHE A 28 -17.66 -5.34 -9.00
C PHE A 28 -17.90 -6.06 -7.67
N LEU A 29 -19.15 -6.51 -7.43
CA LEU A 29 -19.48 -7.23 -6.20
C LEU A 29 -18.69 -8.55 -6.08
N LEU A 30 -18.55 -9.30 -7.16
CA LEU A 30 -17.73 -10.52 -7.18
C LEU A 30 -16.26 -10.26 -6.84
N GLN A 31 -15.69 -9.15 -7.34
CA GLN A 31 -14.32 -8.76 -7.00
C GLN A 31 -14.18 -8.37 -5.51
N VAL A 32 -15.12 -7.61 -4.98
CA VAL A 32 -15.10 -7.18 -3.57
C VAL A 32 -15.24 -8.38 -2.64
N PHE A 33 -16.30 -9.19 -2.81
CA PHE A 33 -16.52 -10.37 -1.97
C PHE A 33 -15.48 -11.46 -2.18
N GLY A 34 -15.03 -11.67 -3.42
CA GLY A 34 -13.95 -12.60 -3.74
C GLY A 34 -12.65 -12.24 -3.02
N MET A 35 -12.32 -10.94 -2.95
CA MET A 35 -11.14 -10.48 -2.23
C MET A 35 -11.31 -10.59 -0.71
N MET A 36 -12.50 -10.33 -0.16
CA MET A 36 -12.77 -10.57 1.27
C MET A 36 -12.60 -12.04 1.64
N ILE A 37 -13.13 -12.95 0.81
CA ILE A 37 -12.96 -14.40 1.00
C ILE A 37 -11.49 -14.79 0.90
N ASN A 38 -10.79 -14.27 -0.10
CA ASN A 38 -9.36 -14.51 -0.29
C ASN A 38 -8.53 -14.11 0.94
N ASN A 39 -8.76 -12.92 1.48
CA ASN A 39 -8.11 -12.46 2.72
C ASN A 39 -8.47 -13.37 3.90
N GLY A 40 -9.73 -13.79 4.01
CA GLY A 40 -10.18 -14.72 5.05
C GLY A 40 -9.46 -16.06 4.98
N ILE A 41 -9.30 -16.63 3.78
CA ILE A 41 -8.57 -17.90 3.56
C ILE A 41 -7.10 -17.75 3.98
N TYR A 42 -6.43 -16.68 3.58
CA TYR A 42 -5.05 -16.42 4.02
C TYR A 42 -4.96 -16.24 5.53
N PHE A 43 -5.94 -15.60 6.14
CA PHE A 43 -5.96 -15.41 7.60
C PHE A 43 -6.21 -16.70 8.38
N LEU A 44 -6.90 -17.70 7.80
CA LEU A 44 -7.13 -19.00 8.44
C LEU A 44 -5.84 -19.70 8.91
N ILE A 45 -4.72 -19.47 8.20
CA ILE A 45 -3.40 -19.98 8.61
C ILE A 45 -3.07 -19.51 10.03
N TRP A 46 -3.33 -18.24 10.35
CA TRP A 46 -3.09 -17.68 11.69
C TRP A 46 -4.05 -18.22 12.72
N VAL A 47 -5.33 -18.41 12.37
CA VAL A 47 -6.31 -19.02 13.27
C VAL A 47 -5.87 -20.44 13.65
N ILE A 48 -5.49 -21.27 12.67
CA ILE A 48 -5.02 -22.65 12.91
C ILE A 48 -3.72 -22.64 13.73
N TYR A 49 -2.81 -21.74 13.40
CA TYR A 49 -1.53 -21.62 14.08
C TYR A 49 -1.71 -21.28 15.57
N PHE A 50 -2.51 -20.26 15.89
CA PHE A 50 -2.76 -19.81 17.25
C PHE A 50 -3.76 -20.68 18.02
N ASP A 51 -4.52 -21.54 17.35
CA ASP A 51 -5.25 -22.60 18.03
C ASP A 51 -4.27 -23.58 18.69
N ARG A 52 -3.18 -23.91 18.04
CA ARG A 52 -2.13 -24.79 18.56
C ARG A 52 -1.15 -24.06 19.50
N PHE A 53 -0.67 -22.89 19.10
CA PHE A 53 0.30 -22.10 19.85
C PHE A 53 -0.37 -20.82 20.33
N LYS A 54 -0.83 -20.78 21.57
CA LYS A 54 -1.65 -19.67 22.10
C LYS A 54 -0.96 -18.31 21.99
N GLU A 55 0.37 -18.29 22.05
CA GLU A 55 1.19 -17.08 21.97
C GLU A 55 2.57 -17.41 21.39
N VAL A 56 3.14 -16.48 20.63
CA VAL A 56 4.50 -16.57 20.09
C VAL A 56 5.24 -15.26 20.31
N ARG A 57 6.23 -15.28 21.21
CA ARG A 57 7.05 -14.12 21.55
C ARG A 57 6.25 -12.85 21.87
N GLY A 58 5.18 -13.00 22.65
CA GLY A 58 4.32 -11.89 23.05
C GLY A 58 3.22 -11.52 22.05
N TRP A 59 3.06 -12.30 20.98
CA TRP A 59 2.01 -12.07 19.97
C TRP A 59 0.98 -13.20 20.02
N GLY A 60 -0.30 -12.83 20.08
CA GLY A 60 -1.44 -13.74 20.04
C GLY A 60 -2.30 -13.52 18.78
N LEU A 61 -3.38 -14.29 18.67
CA LEU A 61 -4.30 -14.19 17.54
C LEU A 61 -4.92 -12.78 17.40
N ASN A 62 -5.24 -12.13 18.53
CA ASN A 62 -5.83 -10.78 18.52
C ASN A 62 -4.87 -9.75 17.92
N ASP A 63 -3.57 -9.91 18.16
CA ASP A 63 -2.53 -9.03 17.57
C ASP A 63 -2.44 -9.22 16.05
N MET A 64 -2.60 -10.46 15.59
CA MET A 64 -2.65 -10.77 14.18
C MET A 64 -3.88 -10.19 13.49
N PHE A 65 -5.04 -10.19 14.16
CA PHE A 65 -6.23 -9.52 13.63
C PHE A 65 -6.00 -8.02 13.43
N VAL A 66 -5.35 -7.35 14.39
CA VAL A 66 -5.00 -5.92 14.25
C VAL A 66 -3.99 -5.71 13.13
N THR A 67 -2.89 -6.48 13.12
CA THR A 67 -1.81 -6.34 12.13
C THR A 67 -2.33 -6.58 10.71
N TYR A 68 -3.03 -7.69 10.50
CA TYR A 68 -3.61 -8.02 9.20
C TYR A 68 -4.67 -6.99 8.78
N GLY A 69 -5.46 -6.52 9.75
CA GLY A 69 -6.45 -5.46 9.52
C GLY A 69 -5.83 -4.18 8.98
N ILE A 70 -4.72 -3.72 9.57
CA ILE A 70 -3.99 -2.52 9.12
C ILE A 70 -3.40 -2.74 7.72
N ILE A 71 -2.75 -3.88 7.49
CA ILE A 71 -2.12 -4.20 6.20
C ILE A 71 -3.16 -4.27 5.09
N ALA A 72 -4.25 -5.02 5.31
CA ALA A 72 -5.31 -5.17 4.32
C ALA A 72 -6.02 -3.84 4.03
N SER A 73 -6.37 -3.06 5.08
CA SER A 73 -6.98 -1.75 4.89
C SER A 73 -6.02 -0.76 4.20
N GLY A 74 -4.73 -0.76 4.56
CA GLY A 74 -3.71 0.11 3.95
C GLY A 74 -3.49 -0.22 2.48
N PHE A 75 -3.35 -1.50 2.14
CA PHE A 75 -3.26 -1.98 0.76
C PHE A 75 -4.52 -1.65 -0.04
N GLY A 76 -5.70 -1.92 0.53
CA GLY A 76 -6.98 -1.61 -0.08
C GLY A 76 -7.14 -0.12 -0.38
N LEU A 77 -6.72 0.75 0.55
CA LEU A 77 -6.76 2.20 0.37
C LEU A 77 -5.86 2.66 -0.79
N VAL A 78 -4.63 2.13 -0.90
CA VAL A 78 -3.73 2.43 -2.02
C VAL A 78 -4.32 1.93 -3.34
N SER A 79 -4.85 0.72 -3.36
CA SER A 79 -5.47 0.11 -4.54
C SER A 79 -6.65 0.93 -5.05
N LEU A 80 -7.50 1.43 -4.15
CA LEU A 80 -8.65 2.25 -4.48
C LEU A 80 -8.29 3.65 -4.97
N LEU A 81 -7.34 4.32 -4.30
CA LEU A 81 -7.05 5.73 -4.56
C LEU A 81 -5.88 5.93 -5.53
N PHE A 82 -4.92 5.02 -5.52
CA PHE A 82 -3.66 5.12 -6.24
C PHE A 82 -3.30 3.83 -6.99
N GLY A 83 -4.31 3.08 -7.45
CA GLY A 83 -4.13 1.75 -8.04
C GLY A 83 -3.21 1.69 -9.26
N ASN A 84 -2.99 2.81 -9.96
CA ASN A 84 -2.03 2.83 -11.05
C ASN A 84 -0.56 2.83 -10.59
N VAL A 85 -0.29 2.89 -9.28
CA VAL A 85 1.05 2.70 -8.74
C VAL A 85 1.64 1.33 -9.12
N PHE A 86 0.79 0.30 -9.24
CA PHE A 86 1.21 -1.04 -9.67
C PHE A 86 1.67 -1.12 -11.13
N ASN A 87 1.30 -0.15 -11.96
CA ASN A 87 1.66 -0.09 -13.38
C ASN A 87 2.61 1.07 -13.70
N LEU A 88 3.09 1.81 -12.69
CA LEU A 88 3.91 3.00 -12.91
C LEU A 88 5.17 2.69 -13.72
N GLY A 89 5.84 1.57 -13.46
CA GLY A 89 7.03 1.14 -14.19
C GLY A 89 6.75 0.86 -15.67
N ASP A 90 5.61 0.25 -15.98
CA ASP A 90 5.18 0.01 -17.35
C ASP A 90 4.80 1.32 -18.07
N VAL A 91 4.17 2.27 -17.36
CA VAL A 91 3.89 3.61 -17.88
C VAL A 91 5.19 4.36 -18.23
N ILE A 92 6.23 4.22 -17.39
CA ILE A 92 7.56 4.81 -17.63
C ILE A 92 8.23 4.12 -18.81
N ALA A 93 8.37 2.80 -18.77
CA ALA A 93 9.13 2.02 -19.74
C ALA A 93 8.56 2.11 -21.17
N ARG A 94 7.23 2.26 -21.31
CA ARG A 94 6.57 2.39 -22.63
C ARG A 94 6.36 3.83 -23.09
N GLY A 95 6.99 4.82 -22.48
CA GLY A 95 6.86 6.22 -22.90
C GLY A 95 5.49 6.86 -22.64
N ARG A 96 4.59 6.20 -21.87
CA ARG A 96 3.23 6.70 -21.64
C ARG A 96 3.15 7.85 -20.63
N LEU A 97 4.28 8.25 -20.04
CA LEU A 97 4.35 9.45 -19.20
C LEU A 97 4.11 10.74 -19.97
N ASP A 98 4.32 10.76 -21.30
CA ASP A 98 4.11 11.93 -22.15
C ASP A 98 2.69 12.49 -21.99
N TYR A 99 1.70 11.62 -21.88
CA TYR A 99 0.31 12.01 -21.61
C TYR A 99 0.19 12.84 -20.31
N TYR A 100 0.82 12.40 -19.23
CA TYR A 100 0.76 13.08 -17.94
C TYR A 100 1.63 14.33 -17.90
N LEU A 101 2.73 14.36 -18.66
CA LEU A 101 3.61 15.51 -18.79
C LEU A 101 2.96 16.66 -19.56
N SER A 102 2.07 16.37 -20.52
CA SER A 102 1.34 17.39 -21.27
C SER A 102 0.28 18.13 -20.42
N MET A 103 -0.03 17.63 -19.24
CA MET A 103 -1.08 18.19 -18.38
C MET A 103 -0.52 19.13 -17.31
N PRO A 104 -1.22 20.23 -16.96
CA PRO A 104 -0.76 21.21 -15.97
C PRO A 104 -1.02 20.68 -14.53
N ARG A 105 -0.55 19.46 -14.24
CA ARG A 105 -0.75 18.74 -12.97
C ARG A 105 0.54 18.08 -12.49
N PRO A 106 0.67 17.79 -11.18
CA PRO A 106 1.81 17.02 -10.69
C PRO A 106 1.82 15.62 -11.30
N VAL A 107 2.82 15.33 -12.15
CA VAL A 107 2.90 14.11 -12.97
C VAL A 107 2.73 12.84 -12.13
N LEU A 108 3.52 12.66 -11.08
CA LEU A 108 3.45 11.47 -10.23
C LEU A 108 2.04 11.27 -9.67
N LEU A 109 1.49 12.31 -9.03
CA LEU A 109 0.18 12.22 -8.37
C LEU A 109 -0.93 11.88 -9.36
N HIS A 110 -0.91 12.52 -10.54
CA HIS A 110 -1.87 12.25 -11.60
C HIS A 110 -1.72 10.82 -12.12
N THR A 111 -0.49 10.38 -12.39
CA THR A 111 -0.22 9.02 -12.89
C THR A 111 -0.72 7.96 -11.92
N VAL A 112 -0.36 8.03 -10.63
CA VAL A 112 -0.74 6.99 -9.66
C VAL A 112 -2.23 6.98 -9.34
N ALA A 113 -2.91 8.14 -9.37
CA ALA A 113 -4.34 8.26 -9.12
C ALA A 113 -5.23 7.94 -10.33
N SER A 114 -4.67 7.82 -11.54
CA SER A 114 -5.43 7.68 -12.79
C SER A 114 -6.23 6.40 -12.91
N ARG A 115 -5.96 5.39 -12.08
CA ARG A 115 -6.66 4.10 -12.05
C ARG A 115 -6.96 3.67 -10.63
N SER A 116 -8.15 3.12 -10.42
CA SER A 116 -8.56 2.43 -9.18
C SER A 116 -8.67 0.93 -9.45
N VAL A 117 -8.34 0.12 -8.43
CA VAL A 117 -8.51 -1.33 -8.46
C VAL A 117 -9.68 -1.70 -7.56
N ALA A 118 -10.76 -2.21 -8.15
CA ALA A 118 -12.04 -2.45 -7.46
C ALA A 118 -11.94 -3.43 -6.29
N SER A 119 -11.13 -4.48 -6.44
CA SER A 119 -10.89 -5.47 -5.37
C SER A 119 -10.31 -4.84 -4.10
N GLY A 120 -9.65 -3.68 -4.21
CA GLY A 120 -9.16 -2.92 -3.06
C GLY A 120 -10.25 -2.55 -2.05
N LEU A 121 -11.52 -2.43 -2.48
CA LEU A 121 -12.63 -2.26 -1.53
C LEU A 121 -12.84 -3.51 -0.68
N GLY A 122 -12.63 -4.69 -1.25
CA GLY A 122 -12.67 -5.96 -0.51
C GLY A 122 -11.57 -6.05 0.54
N ASP A 123 -10.33 -5.66 0.18
CA ASP A 123 -9.21 -5.59 1.12
C ASP A 123 -9.49 -4.59 2.24
N PHE A 124 -9.93 -3.39 1.88
CA PHE A 124 -10.25 -2.32 2.84
C PHE A 124 -11.35 -2.76 3.82
N SER A 125 -12.44 -3.34 3.30
CA SER A 125 -13.56 -3.82 4.12
C SER A 125 -13.16 -4.99 5.01
N TYR A 126 -12.37 -5.93 4.49
CA TYR A 126 -11.84 -7.04 5.26
C TYR A 126 -10.93 -6.57 6.39
N GLY A 127 -10.09 -5.56 6.14
CA GLY A 127 -9.23 -5.00 7.17
C GLY A 127 -10.00 -4.42 8.34
N PHE A 128 -11.12 -3.71 8.10
CA PHE A 128 -12.02 -3.25 9.17
C PHE A 128 -12.72 -4.41 9.89
N LEU A 129 -13.16 -5.44 9.15
CA LEU A 129 -13.72 -6.66 9.74
C LEU A 129 -12.70 -7.35 10.66
N SER A 130 -11.47 -7.50 10.19
CA SER A 130 -10.36 -8.08 10.95
C SER A 130 -10.13 -7.30 12.26
N TYR A 131 -10.04 -5.95 12.16
CA TYR A 131 -9.91 -5.12 13.34
C TYR A 131 -11.11 -5.28 14.32
N ALA A 132 -12.32 -5.35 13.82
CA ALA A 132 -13.52 -5.56 14.67
C ALA A 132 -13.46 -6.88 15.41
N LEU A 133 -12.92 -7.94 14.78
CA LEU A 133 -12.77 -9.28 15.37
C LEU A 133 -11.59 -9.37 16.37
N SER A 134 -10.71 -8.40 16.43
CA SER A 134 -9.55 -8.37 17.34
C SER A 134 -9.92 -8.24 18.83
N GLY A 135 -11.19 -7.93 19.13
CA GLY A 135 -11.64 -7.64 20.50
C GLY A 135 -11.19 -6.28 21.06
N GLN A 136 -10.46 -5.49 20.24
CA GLN A 136 -9.94 -4.17 20.65
C GLN A 136 -10.77 -2.99 20.10
N PHE A 137 -12.00 -3.27 19.69
CA PHE A 137 -12.90 -2.27 19.12
C PHE A 137 -13.39 -1.30 20.21
N ALA A 138 -12.70 -0.16 20.32
CA ALA A 138 -13.05 0.98 21.15
C ALA A 138 -12.80 2.27 20.36
N TRP A 139 -13.50 3.36 20.70
CA TRP A 139 -13.35 4.63 19.95
C TRP A 139 -11.90 5.13 19.86
N GLY A 140 -11.16 5.05 20.97
CA GLY A 140 -9.73 5.41 20.98
C GLY A 140 -8.87 4.44 20.15
N GLY A 141 -9.18 3.15 20.17
CA GLY A 141 -8.55 2.14 19.33
C GLY A 141 -8.82 2.34 17.84
N LEU A 142 -10.06 2.67 17.49
CA LEU A 142 -10.43 2.95 16.10
C LEU A 142 -9.66 4.15 15.52
N GLY A 143 -9.51 5.24 16.29
CA GLY A 143 -8.69 6.37 15.88
C GLY A 143 -7.24 5.98 15.62
N ARG A 144 -6.64 5.18 16.50
CA ARG A 144 -5.28 4.64 16.33
C ARG A 144 -5.19 3.71 15.13
N PHE A 145 -6.17 2.84 14.92
CA PHE A 145 -6.25 1.96 13.75
C PHE A 145 -6.29 2.76 12.44
N LEU A 146 -7.11 3.81 12.36
CA LEU A 146 -7.17 4.67 11.17
C LEU A 146 -5.84 5.37 10.89
N ILE A 147 -5.19 5.94 11.92
CA ILE A 147 -3.87 6.56 11.78
C ILE A 147 -2.83 5.54 11.32
N GLY A 148 -2.80 4.36 11.97
CA GLY A 148 -1.91 3.26 11.58
C GLY A 148 -2.12 2.82 10.13
N THR A 149 -3.38 2.67 9.71
CA THR A 149 -3.74 2.32 8.33
C THR A 149 -3.28 3.38 7.32
N LEU A 150 -3.44 4.67 7.63
CA LEU A 150 -2.98 5.76 6.75
C LEU A 150 -1.45 5.78 6.62
N CYS A 151 -0.73 5.57 7.72
CA CYS A 151 0.74 5.47 7.69
C CYS A 151 1.19 4.23 6.91
N ALA A 152 0.57 3.07 7.14
CA ALA A 152 0.84 1.84 6.39
C ALA A 152 0.58 2.01 4.88
N ALA A 153 -0.54 2.63 4.50
CA ALA A 153 -0.85 2.95 3.12
C ALA A 153 0.20 3.88 2.48
N ALA A 154 0.64 4.91 3.22
CA ALA A 154 1.67 5.84 2.75
C ALA A 154 3.02 5.13 2.53
N ILE A 155 3.44 4.26 3.45
CA ILE A 155 4.65 3.43 3.31
C ILE A 155 4.55 2.50 2.10
N PHE A 156 3.43 1.81 1.96
CA PHE A 156 3.23 0.89 0.84
C PHE A 156 3.26 1.62 -0.51
N ALA A 157 2.54 2.73 -0.63
CA ALA A 157 2.56 3.55 -1.85
C ALA A 157 3.97 4.08 -2.14
N ALA A 158 4.67 4.60 -1.13
CA ALA A 158 6.04 5.10 -1.27
C ALA A 158 6.99 4.00 -1.75
N PHE A 159 6.93 2.82 -1.14
CA PHE A 159 7.77 1.69 -1.53
C PHE A 159 7.50 1.24 -2.96
N MET A 160 6.23 1.12 -3.35
CA MET A 160 5.88 0.78 -4.74
C MET A 160 6.33 1.86 -5.73
N ILE A 161 6.19 3.14 -5.41
CA ILE A 161 6.70 4.24 -6.25
C ILE A 161 8.22 4.14 -6.40
N LEU A 162 8.96 3.87 -5.32
CA LEU A 162 10.42 3.70 -5.35
C LEU A 162 10.82 2.59 -6.32
N VAL A 163 10.26 1.39 -6.14
CA VAL A 163 10.59 0.23 -6.97
C VAL A 163 10.22 0.45 -8.43
N GLN A 164 9.01 0.94 -8.66
CA GLN A 164 8.52 1.20 -10.03
C GLN A 164 9.30 2.33 -10.73
N SER A 165 9.80 3.32 -9.97
CA SER A 165 10.61 4.40 -10.53
C SER A 165 11.98 3.94 -11.04
N LEU A 166 12.46 2.75 -10.64
CA LEU A 166 13.67 2.18 -11.21
C LEU A 166 13.55 1.94 -12.72
N ALA A 167 12.32 1.90 -13.24
CA ALA A 167 12.09 1.79 -14.68
C ALA A 167 12.74 2.93 -15.51
N PHE A 168 12.99 4.08 -14.92
CA PHE A 168 13.75 5.16 -15.58
C PHE A 168 15.21 4.78 -15.92
N TRP A 169 15.78 3.78 -15.23
CA TRP A 169 17.18 3.38 -15.40
C TRP A 169 17.33 1.99 -16.02
N ILE A 170 16.43 1.06 -15.66
CA ILE A 170 16.55 -0.35 -16.07
C ILE A 170 15.44 -0.80 -17.03
N GLY A 171 14.52 0.10 -17.39
CA GLY A 171 13.40 -0.22 -18.28
C GLY A 171 12.33 -1.07 -17.56
N ASN A 172 12.08 -2.30 -18.01
CA ASN A 172 11.02 -3.14 -17.46
C ASN A 172 11.30 -3.59 -16.01
N THR A 173 10.47 -3.12 -15.08
CA THR A 173 10.55 -3.47 -13.64
C THR A 173 9.47 -4.45 -13.18
N SER A 174 8.69 -5.05 -14.07
CA SER A 174 7.52 -5.85 -13.71
C SER A 174 7.87 -7.03 -12.79
N TYR A 175 8.94 -7.76 -13.09
CA TYR A 175 9.39 -8.87 -12.26
C TYR A 175 9.90 -8.41 -10.89
N LEU A 176 10.74 -7.37 -10.87
CA LEU A 176 11.24 -6.77 -9.62
C LEU A 176 10.10 -6.25 -8.76
N SER A 177 9.12 -5.59 -9.37
CA SER A 177 7.92 -5.10 -8.68
C SER A 177 7.11 -6.21 -8.06
N SER A 178 6.92 -7.33 -8.77
CA SER A 178 6.21 -8.49 -8.22
C SER A 178 6.95 -9.13 -7.05
N LEU A 179 8.27 -9.27 -7.15
CA LEU A 179 9.08 -9.82 -6.06
C LEU A 179 9.03 -8.92 -4.81
N THR A 180 9.23 -7.63 -4.99
CA THR A 180 9.26 -6.67 -3.87
C THR A 180 7.87 -6.45 -3.27
N PHE A 181 6.81 -6.49 -4.09
CA PHE A 181 5.43 -6.51 -3.62
C PHE A 181 5.16 -7.71 -2.71
N ASN A 182 5.49 -8.92 -3.16
CA ASN A 182 5.32 -10.12 -2.36
C ASN A 182 6.17 -10.09 -1.09
N ALA A 183 7.40 -9.57 -1.18
CA ALA A 183 8.28 -9.44 -0.03
C ALA A 183 7.69 -8.50 1.04
N ILE A 184 7.27 -7.29 0.67
CA ILE A 184 6.76 -6.33 1.66
C ILE A 184 5.49 -6.84 2.33
N ILE A 185 4.55 -7.45 1.58
CA ILE A 185 3.32 -8.02 2.15
C ILE A 185 3.66 -9.18 3.07
N THR A 186 4.48 -10.14 2.61
CA THR A 186 4.85 -11.31 3.40
C THR A 186 5.51 -10.91 4.72
N PHE A 187 6.54 -10.06 4.67
CA PHE A 187 7.25 -9.66 5.88
C PHE A 187 6.41 -8.78 6.81
N ALA A 188 5.49 -7.97 6.28
CA ALA A 188 4.63 -7.14 7.11
C ALA A 188 3.63 -7.94 7.96
N ILE A 189 3.18 -9.11 7.48
CA ILE A 189 2.20 -9.97 8.17
C ILE A 189 2.84 -10.68 9.37
N TYR A 190 4.16 -10.93 9.35
CA TYR A 190 4.82 -11.67 10.43
C TYR A 190 5.19 -10.75 11.60
N PRO A 191 5.03 -11.22 12.86
CA PRO A 191 5.50 -10.50 14.03
C PRO A 191 6.98 -10.14 13.94
N ILE A 192 7.33 -8.87 14.15
CA ILE A 192 8.71 -8.38 14.05
C ILE A 192 9.66 -9.07 15.04
N THR A 193 9.13 -9.62 16.12
CA THR A 193 9.88 -10.36 17.15
C THR A 193 10.43 -11.70 16.66
N LEU A 194 9.94 -12.20 15.53
CA LEU A 194 10.45 -13.45 14.92
C LEU A 194 11.80 -13.25 14.22
N PHE A 195 12.11 -12.01 13.84
CA PHE A 195 13.31 -11.69 13.07
C PHE A 195 14.50 -11.36 13.98
N ASP A 196 15.70 -11.70 13.53
CA ASP A 196 16.94 -11.27 14.16
C ASP A 196 17.25 -9.78 13.89
N ASN A 197 18.31 -9.26 14.49
CA ASN A 197 18.64 -7.84 14.37
C ASN A 197 18.99 -7.43 12.93
N THR A 198 19.63 -8.31 12.16
CA THR A 198 20.00 -8.04 10.77
C THR A 198 18.76 -7.97 9.89
N ALA A 199 17.86 -8.96 10.01
CA ALA A 199 16.59 -8.95 9.31
C ALA A 199 15.73 -7.74 9.71
N LYS A 200 15.67 -7.38 11.00
CA LYS A 200 14.97 -6.16 11.44
C LYS A 200 15.53 -4.92 10.76
N LEU A 201 16.85 -4.76 10.66
CA LEU A 201 17.44 -3.61 9.97
C LEU A 201 16.94 -3.52 8.52
N ILE A 202 16.89 -4.65 7.80
CA ILE A 202 16.34 -4.70 6.43
C ILE A 202 14.86 -4.30 6.41
N LEU A 203 14.06 -4.79 7.39
CA LEU A 203 12.62 -4.52 7.47
C LEU A 203 12.27 -3.10 7.92
N PHE A 204 13.25 -2.35 8.41
CA PHE A 204 13.10 -0.92 8.74
C PHE A 204 13.65 0.01 7.65
N THR A 205 14.54 -0.49 6.77
CA THR A 205 15.27 0.38 5.83
C THR A 205 15.01 0.02 4.36
N LEU A 206 15.30 -1.20 3.95
CA LEU A 206 15.26 -1.61 2.54
C LEU A 206 13.85 -2.04 2.11
N ILE A 207 13.20 -2.89 2.92
CA ILE A 207 11.81 -3.34 2.71
C ILE A 207 11.02 -2.87 3.93
N PRO A 208 10.37 -1.69 3.92
CA PRO A 208 9.84 -1.05 5.14
C PRO A 208 8.59 -1.75 5.70
N ALA A 209 8.63 -3.08 5.78
CA ALA A 209 7.54 -3.93 6.23
C ALA A 209 7.18 -3.71 7.72
N ALA A 210 8.16 -3.36 8.55
CA ALA A 210 7.92 -3.04 9.96
C ALA A 210 7.01 -1.81 10.13
N PHE A 211 7.15 -0.81 9.26
CA PHE A 211 6.28 0.38 9.26
C PHE A 211 4.88 0.11 8.67
N MET A 212 4.71 -0.97 7.93
CA MET A 212 3.42 -1.34 7.35
C MET A 212 2.58 -2.22 8.30
N GLY A 213 3.22 -3.06 9.10
CA GLY A 213 2.55 -4.03 9.97
C GLY A 213 2.82 -3.80 11.46
N ALA A 214 4.01 -4.17 11.91
CA ALA A 214 4.34 -4.31 13.33
C ALA A 214 4.23 -3.00 14.13
N LEU A 215 4.81 -1.90 13.66
CA LEU A 215 4.76 -0.62 14.38
C LEU A 215 3.35 -0.03 14.46
N PRO A 216 2.55 0.02 13.36
CA PRO A 216 1.17 0.44 13.45
C PRO A 216 0.32 -0.44 14.37
N ALA A 217 0.54 -1.77 14.39
CA ALA A 217 -0.15 -2.67 15.28
C ALA A 217 0.19 -2.37 16.76
N GLN A 218 1.47 -2.18 17.09
CA GLN A 218 1.89 -1.77 18.43
C GLN A 218 1.25 -0.44 18.85
N PHE A 219 1.14 0.52 17.94
CA PHE A 219 0.46 1.80 18.21
C PHE A 219 -1.04 1.64 18.48
N VAL A 220 -1.70 0.68 17.85
CA VAL A 220 -3.11 0.36 18.13
C VAL A 220 -3.26 -0.25 19.51
N HIS A 221 -2.40 -1.20 19.89
CA HIS A 221 -2.46 -1.86 21.20
C HIS A 221 -2.19 -0.90 22.35
N ALA A 222 -1.09 -0.14 22.25
CA ALA A 222 -0.67 0.80 23.28
C ALA A 222 -0.30 2.14 22.66
N PHE A 223 -1.02 3.20 23.02
CA PHE A 223 -0.67 4.54 22.59
C PHE A 223 0.72 4.93 23.13
N SER A 224 1.58 5.35 22.23
CA SER A 224 2.88 5.94 22.53
C SER A 224 3.17 7.09 21.56
N TRP A 225 3.56 8.24 22.10
CA TRP A 225 4.00 9.36 21.26
C TRP A 225 5.25 9.03 20.44
N GLY A 226 6.15 8.19 21.00
CA GLY A 226 7.32 7.69 20.30
C GLY A 226 6.93 6.86 19.06
N THR A 227 6.09 5.85 19.23
CA THR A 227 5.61 5.01 18.12
C THR A 227 4.82 5.81 17.09
N LEU A 228 3.98 6.78 17.53
CA LEU A 228 3.29 7.68 16.61
C LEU A 228 4.29 8.50 15.78
N ALA A 229 5.31 9.07 16.42
CA ALA A 229 6.36 9.83 15.72
C ALA A 229 7.12 8.93 14.74
N GLU A 230 7.48 7.72 15.13
CA GLU A 230 8.17 6.75 14.26
C GLU A 230 7.36 6.44 13.00
N ILE A 231 6.07 6.04 13.13
CA ILE A 231 5.24 5.70 11.98
C ILE A 231 4.95 6.92 11.10
N PHE A 232 4.74 8.10 11.70
CA PHE A 232 4.44 9.32 10.97
C PHE A 232 5.66 9.85 10.21
N PHE A 233 6.78 10.07 10.90
CA PHE A 233 7.99 10.58 10.26
C PHE A 233 8.64 9.55 9.33
N GLY A 234 8.56 8.25 9.66
CA GLY A 234 8.94 7.17 8.76
C GLY A 234 8.15 7.22 7.45
N SER A 235 6.82 7.36 7.53
CA SER A 235 5.97 7.48 6.34
C SER A 235 6.30 8.70 5.50
N LEU A 236 6.54 9.86 6.12
CA LEU A 236 6.95 11.08 5.43
C LEU A 236 8.33 10.94 4.77
N ALA A 237 9.29 10.30 5.46
CA ALA A 237 10.63 10.09 4.93
C ALA A 237 10.60 9.19 3.69
N PHE A 238 9.87 8.06 3.73
CA PHE A 238 9.72 7.16 2.58
C PHE A 238 8.97 7.83 1.42
N LEU A 239 7.90 8.58 1.69
CA LEU A 239 7.21 9.36 0.66
C LEU A 239 8.13 10.43 0.04
N GLY A 240 8.89 11.14 0.86
CA GLY A 240 9.86 12.13 0.39
C GLY A 240 10.92 11.49 -0.51
N LEU A 241 11.47 10.34 -0.09
CA LEU A 241 12.43 9.56 -0.87
C LEU A 241 11.81 9.08 -2.20
N ALA A 242 10.59 8.55 -2.17
CA ALA A 242 9.89 8.09 -3.36
C ALA A 242 9.68 9.23 -4.38
N VAL A 243 9.23 10.39 -3.91
CA VAL A 243 9.07 11.59 -4.76
C VAL A 243 10.41 12.07 -5.29
N ALA A 244 11.47 12.04 -4.48
CA ALA A 244 12.82 12.45 -4.90
C ALA A 244 13.37 11.51 -5.99
N VAL A 245 13.28 10.19 -5.78
CA VAL A 245 13.73 9.19 -6.77
C VAL A 245 12.92 9.30 -8.07
N PHE A 246 11.60 9.43 -7.99
CA PHE A 246 10.78 9.64 -9.19
C PHE A 246 11.18 10.92 -9.94
N ARG A 247 11.41 12.05 -9.23
CA ARG A 247 11.84 13.31 -9.85
C ARG A 247 13.23 13.21 -10.47
N LEU A 248 14.15 12.49 -9.84
CA LEU A 248 15.48 12.22 -10.41
C LEU A 248 15.37 11.37 -11.68
N GLY A 249 14.54 10.33 -11.66
CA GLY A 249 14.24 9.50 -12.83
C GLY A 249 13.60 10.29 -13.95
N LEU A 250 12.65 11.17 -13.62
CA LEU A 250 11.97 12.01 -14.60
C LEU A 250 12.94 12.92 -15.41
N ARG A 251 14.08 13.31 -14.82
CA ARG A 251 15.13 14.07 -15.55
C ARG A 251 15.87 13.24 -16.60
N ARG A 252 15.76 11.90 -16.52
CA ARG A 252 16.33 10.96 -17.49
C ARG A 252 15.30 10.41 -18.47
N TYR A 253 14.04 10.77 -18.26
CA TYR A 253 12.97 10.31 -19.14
C TYR A 253 13.10 10.96 -20.52
N GLU A 254 13.17 10.11 -21.55
CA GLU A 254 13.19 10.53 -22.95
C GLU A 254 11.86 10.15 -23.59
N SER A 255 11.18 11.13 -24.16
CA SER A 255 9.98 10.94 -24.97
C SER A 255 10.34 10.10 -26.19
N GLY A 256 9.63 9.00 -26.42
CA GLY A 256 9.91 8.12 -27.57
C GLY A 256 10.65 6.81 -27.24
N SER A 257 10.99 6.54 -25.97
CA SER A 257 11.46 5.19 -25.55
C SER A 257 10.43 4.08 -25.82
N GLY A 258 9.21 4.43 -26.24
CA GLY A 258 8.15 3.52 -26.65
C GLY A 258 8.25 2.98 -28.10
N ILE A 259 9.25 3.43 -28.88
CA ILE A 259 9.52 2.83 -30.19
C ILE A 259 10.54 1.69 -29.99
N GLN A 260 10.23 0.71 -29.19
CA GLN A 260 10.78 -0.62 -29.36
C GLN A 260 9.91 -1.32 -30.40
N VAL A 261 10.38 -1.32 -31.63
CA VAL A 261 9.87 -2.20 -32.69
C VAL A 261 9.98 -3.62 -32.14
N GLU A 262 8.85 -4.26 -31.88
CA GLU A 262 8.80 -5.71 -31.71
C GLU A 262 9.30 -6.30 -33.04
N VAL A 263 10.53 -6.82 -33.08
CA VAL A 263 11.09 -7.61 -34.17
C VAL A 263 10.79 -9.05 -33.89
#